data_341d9d6a0f1a87fab3c152c77ccfbb2f
#
_entry.id   341d9d6a0f1a87fab3c152c77ccfbb2f
#
_cell.length_a   1.000
_cell.length_b   1.000
_cell.length_c   1.000
_cell.angle_alpha   90.00
_cell.angle_beta   90.00
_cell.angle_gamma   90.00
#
_symmetry.space_group_name_H-M   'P 1'
#
loop_
_entity.id
_entity.type
_entity.pdbx_description
1 polymer ?
#
loop_
_entity_poly.entity_id
_entity_poly.type
_entity_poly.pdbx_seq_one_letter_code
_entity_poly.pdbx_strand_id
1 'polypeptide(L)'
;YQEEQSPKEVLEKIPLLKREDIRKKVRPLHNEEKQICGVKTIHHDIHTNGIIYLDMLFDVNSLSEYVPQISFLATLLGYMDTTEHTFREFDTETNFYSGGIGSDLNIYSLYNSEDVELKFDVKTKTLAGRIKDTVRLMAEMMFKTVFTDEKHLREVVAETRSRLKVRLMSAGH
;
A
#
# COMPACT_ATOMS: atom_id res chain seq x y z
N TYR A 1 20.75 -33.00 5.77
CA TYR A 1 19.32 -32.99 5.35
C TYR A 1 19.09 -32.12 4.11
N GLN A 2 19.90 -31.12 3.85
CA GLN A 2 19.79 -30.23 2.66
C GLN A 2 20.63 -30.67 1.47
N GLU A 3 21.52 -31.64 1.64
CA GLU A 3 22.44 -32.15 0.59
C GLU A 3 21.97 -33.46 -0.05
N GLU A 4 20.98 -34.16 0.51
CA GLU A 4 20.40 -35.34 -0.10
C GLU A 4 19.46 -34.98 -1.23
N GLN A 5 19.85 -35.26 -2.45
CA GLN A 5 18.98 -35.13 -3.62
C GLN A 5 17.84 -36.15 -3.50
N SER A 6 16.61 -35.67 -3.59
CA SER A 6 15.44 -36.56 -3.62
C SER A 6 15.55 -37.57 -4.75
N PRO A 7 15.21 -38.86 -4.52
CA PRO A 7 15.24 -39.88 -5.57
C PRO A 7 14.40 -39.45 -6.78
N LYS A 8 14.85 -39.75 -7.98
CA LYS A 8 14.16 -39.42 -9.24
C LYS A 8 12.67 -39.82 -9.23
N GLU A 9 12.37 -40.99 -8.67
CA GLU A 9 11.00 -41.53 -8.55
C GLU A 9 10.08 -40.65 -7.67
N VAL A 10 10.64 -39.89 -6.73
CA VAL A 10 9.90 -38.94 -5.88
C VAL A 10 9.72 -37.63 -6.63
N LEU A 11 10.72 -37.19 -7.38
CA LEU A 11 10.65 -35.98 -8.21
C LEU A 11 9.64 -36.12 -9.35
N GLU A 12 9.52 -37.32 -9.93
CA GLU A 12 8.53 -37.62 -11.00
C GLU A 12 7.07 -37.56 -10.50
N LYS A 13 6.84 -37.68 -9.19
CA LYS A 13 5.50 -37.55 -8.58
C LYS A 13 5.09 -36.09 -8.40
N ILE A 14 6.02 -35.14 -8.52
CA ILE A 14 5.70 -33.73 -8.42
C ILE A 14 4.99 -33.30 -9.71
N PRO A 15 3.75 -32.75 -9.63
CA PRO A 15 3.07 -32.29 -10.83
C PRO A 15 3.84 -31.11 -11.43
N LEU A 16 4.40 -31.33 -12.62
CA LEU A 16 5.08 -30.30 -13.39
C LEU A 16 4.06 -29.52 -14.21
N LEU A 17 4.21 -28.20 -14.21
CA LEU A 17 3.39 -27.32 -15.04
C LEU A 17 3.70 -27.59 -16.52
N LYS A 18 2.70 -27.94 -17.29
CA LYS A 18 2.81 -28.13 -18.73
C LYS A 18 2.39 -26.85 -19.45
N ARG A 19 2.86 -26.69 -20.70
CA ARG A 19 2.52 -25.51 -21.52
C ARG A 19 1.00 -25.37 -21.73
N GLU A 20 0.28 -26.49 -21.74
CA GLU A 20 -1.17 -26.56 -21.88
C GLU A 20 -1.90 -26.03 -20.63
N ASP A 21 -1.27 -26.08 -19.45
CA ASP A 21 -1.83 -25.60 -18.18
C ASP A 21 -1.77 -24.06 -18.10
N ILE A 22 -0.95 -23.44 -18.97
CA ILE A 22 -0.84 -21.98 -19.05
C ILE A 22 -2.05 -21.44 -19.81
N ARG A 23 -2.83 -20.61 -19.14
CA ARG A 23 -3.99 -19.97 -19.76
C ARG A 23 -3.55 -19.04 -20.91
N LYS A 24 -4.08 -19.26 -22.10
CA LYS A 24 -3.82 -18.44 -23.28
C LYS A 24 -4.54 -17.08 -23.28
N LYS A 25 -5.55 -16.92 -22.43
CA LYS A 25 -6.36 -15.69 -22.31
C LYS A 25 -6.23 -15.12 -20.91
N VAL A 26 -5.97 -13.83 -20.84
CA VAL A 26 -6.04 -13.08 -19.59
C VAL A 26 -7.47 -13.09 -19.08
N ARG A 27 -7.67 -13.25 -17.76
CA ARG A 27 -9.01 -13.09 -17.16
C ARG A 27 -9.44 -11.64 -17.35
N PRO A 28 -10.64 -11.39 -17.88
CA PRO A 28 -11.15 -10.04 -17.94
C PRO A 28 -11.30 -9.51 -16.50
N LEU A 29 -10.80 -8.32 -16.24
CA LEU A 29 -11.09 -7.60 -15.01
C LEU A 29 -12.45 -6.92 -15.21
N HIS A 30 -13.40 -7.24 -14.35
CA HIS A 30 -14.69 -6.56 -14.34
C HIS A 30 -14.56 -5.29 -13.49
N ASN A 31 -14.29 -4.18 -14.19
CA ASN A 31 -14.18 -2.86 -13.59
C ASN A 31 -15.49 -2.11 -13.80
N GLU A 32 -16.01 -1.52 -12.75
CA GLU A 32 -17.20 -0.68 -12.76
C GLU A 32 -16.82 0.72 -12.31
N GLU A 33 -17.00 1.71 -13.20
CA GLU A 33 -16.80 3.11 -12.85
C GLU A 33 -18.07 3.67 -12.21
N LYS A 34 -17.92 4.24 -11.02
CA LYS A 34 -18.99 4.88 -10.25
C LYS A 34 -18.57 6.27 -9.80
N GLN A 35 -19.55 7.09 -9.43
CA GLN A 35 -19.30 8.30 -8.67
C GLN A 35 -19.87 8.13 -7.25
N ILE A 36 -19.02 8.30 -6.24
CA ILE A 36 -19.40 8.26 -4.84
C ILE A 36 -19.08 9.62 -4.23
N CYS A 37 -20.09 10.34 -3.78
CA CYS A 37 -19.96 11.71 -3.24
C CYS A 37 -19.19 12.67 -4.18
N GLY A 38 -19.38 12.53 -5.51
CA GLY A 38 -18.69 13.36 -6.50
C GLY A 38 -17.26 12.89 -6.85
N VAL A 39 -16.77 11.83 -6.21
CA VAL A 39 -15.42 11.27 -6.47
C VAL A 39 -15.53 10.09 -7.44
N LYS A 40 -14.72 10.13 -8.50
CA LYS A 40 -14.60 9.00 -9.42
C LYS A 40 -14.06 7.78 -8.65
N THR A 41 -14.79 6.70 -8.70
CA THR A 41 -14.47 5.45 -8.02
C THR A 41 -14.46 4.31 -9.02
N ILE A 42 -13.42 3.49 -9.01
CA ILE A 42 -13.32 2.27 -9.81
C ILE A 42 -13.52 1.08 -8.87
N HIS A 43 -14.59 0.34 -9.09
CA HIS A 43 -14.88 -0.88 -8.34
C HIS A 43 -14.40 -2.10 -9.14
N HIS A 44 -13.56 -2.91 -8.50
CA HIS A 44 -13.08 -4.18 -9.04
C HIS A 44 -13.85 -5.31 -8.36
N ASP A 45 -14.75 -5.97 -9.09
CA ASP A 45 -15.49 -7.13 -8.56
C ASP A 45 -14.58 -8.37 -8.59
N ILE A 46 -13.82 -8.54 -7.52
CA ILE A 46 -12.88 -9.65 -7.34
C ILE A 46 -13.22 -10.37 -6.03
N HIS A 47 -13.23 -11.71 -6.06
CA HIS A 47 -13.44 -12.50 -4.86
C HIS A 47 -12.24 -12.38 -3.91
N THR A 48 -12.45 -11.75 -2.76
CA THR A 48 -11.40 -11.41 -1.78
C THR A 48 -11.62 -12.05 -0.41
N ASN A 49 -12.49 -13.07 -0.30
CA ASN A 49 -12.84 -13.72 0.97
C ASN A 49 -13.30 -12.76 2.07
N GLY A 50 -14.05 -11.70 1.71
CA GLY A 50 -14.59 -10.71 2.66
C GLY A 50 -13.62 -9.60 3.06
N ILE A 51 -12.45 -9.53 2.45
CA ILE A 51 -11.50 -8.44 2.64
C ILE A 51 -11.78 -7.36 1.59
N ILE A 52 -11.94 -6.11 2.04
CA ILE A 52 -12.01 -4.93 1.19
C ILE A 52 -10.62 -4.34 1.09
N TYR A 53 -10.15 -4.10 -0.14
CA TYR A 53 -8.97 -3.30 -0.45
C TYR A 53 -9.46 -1.93 -0.90
N LEU A 54 -8.98 -0.88 -0.26
CA LEU A 54 -9.35 0.50 -0.56
C LEU A 54 -8.09 1.31 -0.81
N ASP A 55 -8.02 1.92 -2.00
CA ASP A 55 -6.98 2.85 -2.39
C ASP A 55 -7.61 4.20 -2.72
N MET A 56 -7.10 5.26 -2.09
CA MET A 56 -7.43 6.65 -2.38
C MET A 56 -6.26 7.29 -3.10
N LEU A 57 -6.49 7.73 -4.33
CA LEU A 57 -5.47 8.30 -5.19
C LEU A 57 -5.71 9.80 -5.32
N PHE A 58 -4.75 10.61 -4.88
CA PHE A 58 -4.78 12.07 -4.98
C PHE A 58 -3.83 12.52 -6.09
N ASP A 59 -4.33 13.31 -7.01
CA ASP A 59 -3.51 13.90 -8.07
C ASP A 59 -2.58 14.96 -7.47
N VAL A 60 -1.29 14.78 -7.67
CA VAL A 60 -0.25 15.69 -7.20
C VAL A 60 0.69 16.15 -8.32
N ASN A 61 0.26 16.03 -9.59
CA ASN A 61 1.07 16.47 -10.74
C ASN A 61 1.47 17.93 -10.65
N SER A 62 0.56 18.80 -10.20
CA SER A 62 0.85 20.24 -9.99
C SER A 62 1.88 20.51 -8.90
N LEU A 63 2.22 19.51 -8.09
CA LEU A 63 3.19 19.58 -6.99
C LEU A 63 4.49 18.81 -7.33
N SER A 64 4.77 18.57 -8.61
CA SER A 64 5.92 17.75 -9.05
C SER A 64 7.28 18.31 -8.58
N GLU A 65 7.39 19.59 -8.33
CA GLU A 65 8.60 20.22 -7.75
C GLU A 65 8.82 19.82 -6.26
N TYR A 66 7.76 19.37 -5.57
CA TYR A 66 7.79 18.97 -4.15
C TYR A 66 7.81 17.45 -3.95
N VAL A 67 8.14 16.66 -4.96
CA VAL A 67 8.20 15.17 -4.88
C VAL A 67 8.98 14.68 -3.66
N PRO A 68 10.17 15.20 -3.31
CA PRO A 68 10.89 14.76 -2.13
C PRO A 68 10.12 15.01 -0.82
N GLN A 69 9.47 16.19 -0.71
CA GLN A 69 8.70 16.56 0.48
C GLN A 69 7.44 15.72 0.61
N ILE A 70 6.73 15.46 -0.50
CA ILE A 70 5.52 14.63 -0.52
C ILE A 70 5.87 13.17 -0.19
N SER A 71 6.97 12.65 -0.74
CA SER A 71 7.45 11.30 -0.41
C SER A 71 7.85 11.19 1.07
N PHE A 72 8.44 12.24 1.60
CA PHE A 72 8.77 12.32 3.03
C PHE A 72 7.51 12.38 3.90
N LEU A 73 6.53 13.20 3.53
CA LEU A 73 5.21 13.24 4.19
C LEU A 73 4.56 11.85 4.21
N ALA A 74 4.54 11.15 3.07
CA ALA A 74 4.02 9.78 2.99
C ALA A 74 4.70 8.85 3.99
N THR A 75 6.00 9.03 4.22
CA THR A 75 6.75 8.23 5.19
C THR A 75 6.38 8.54 6.65
N LEU A 76 5.98 9.78 6.94
CA LEU A 76 5.66 10.23 8.30
C LEU A 76 4.24 9.90 8.72
N LEU A 77 3.29 9.87 7.77
CA LEU A 77 1.90 9.56 8.07
C LEU A 77 1.77 8.15 8.66
N GLY A 78 1.03 8.04 9.75
CA GLY A 78 0.88 6.81 10.51
C GLY A 78 1.97 6.55 11.57
N TYR A 79 3.03 7.37 11.61
CA TYR A 79 4.09 7.29 12.62
C TYR A 79 4.14 8.49 13.57
N MET A 80 3.27 9.46 13.37
CA MET A 80 3.17 10.66 14.20
C MET A 80 1.86 10.66 14.99
N ASP A 81 1.82 11.44 16.07
CA ASP A 81 0.58 11.66 16.81
C ASP A 81 -0.46 12.34 15.92
N THR A 82 -1.72 12.15 16.26
CA THR A 82 -2.83 12.91 15.69
C THR A 82 -3.42 13.84 16.77
N THR A 83 -4.39 14.65 16.40
CA THR A 83 -5.13 15.45 17.39
C THR A 83 -6.05 14.60 18.28
N GLU A 84 -6.28 13.34 17.95
CA GLU A 84 -7.19 12.44 18.66
C GLU A 84 -6.47 11.31 19.39
N HIS A 85 -5.34 10.84 18.86
CA HIS A 85 -4.58 9.71 19.38
C HIS A 85 -3.10 9.99 19.40
N THR A 86 -2.41 9.43 20.40
CA THR A 86 -0.96 9.26 20.29
C THR A 86 -0.64 8.23 19.21
N PHE A 87 0.54 8.28 18.62
CA PHE A 87 1.03 7.32 17.63
C PHE A 87 0.77 5.86 18.04
N ARG A 88 1.00 5.52 19.31
CA ARG A 88 0.82 4.14 19.81
C ARG A 88 -0.65 3.73 19.87
N GLU A 89 -1.53 4.62 20.28
CA GLU A 89 -2.97 4.38 20.29
C GLU A 89 -3.48 4.25 18.86
N PHE A 90 -3.04 5.14 17.98
CA PHE A 90 -3.39 5.10 16.55
C PHE A 90 -2.95 3.80 15.89
N ASP A 91 -1.70 3.34 16.13
CA ASP A 91 -1.19 2.07 15.63
C ASP A 91 -2.01 0.88 16.16
N THR A 92 -2.34 0.90 17.46
CA THR A 92 -3.16 -0.15 18.08
C THR A 92 -4.55 -0.22 17.46
N GLU A 93 -5.24 0.93 17.29
CA GLU A 93 -6.55 0.98 16.64
C GLU A 93 -6.47 0.55 15.16
N THR A 94 -5.46 1.02 14.44
CA THR A 94 -5.23 0.63 13.06
C THR A 94 -5.10 -0.87 12.89
N ASN A 95 -4.30 -1.52 13.75
CA ASN A 95 -4.11 -2.96 13.75
C ASN A 95 -5.36 -3.75 14.19
N PHE A 96 -6.22 -3.14 15.01
CA PHE A 96 -7.48 -3.75 15.45
C PHE A 96 -8.57 -3.70 14.38
N TYR A 97 -8.68 -2.60 13.64
CA TYR A 97 -9.75 -2.39 12.66
C TYR A 97 -9.36 -2.73 11.23
N SER A 98 -8.06 -2.80 10.92
CA SER A 98 -7.58 -3.01 9.56
C SER A 98 -6.36 -3.93 9.49
N GLY A 99 -5.94 -4.25 8.30
CA GLY A 99 -4.65 -4.89 8.04
C GLY A 99 -3.53 -3.87 7.79
N GLY A 100 -3.66 -2.67 8.36
CA GLY A 100 -2.73 -1.56 8.20
C GLY A 100 -3.26 -0.46 7.27
N ILE A 101 -2.86 0.76 7.54
CA ILE A 101 -3.09 1.94 6.69
C ILE A 101 -1.72 2.44 6.28
N GLY A 102 -1.50 2.63 4.99
CA GLY A 102 -0.23 3.12 4.46
C GLY A 102 -0.42 4.25 3.47
N SER A 103 0.61 5.06 3.28
CA SER A 103 0.67 6.10 2.27
C SER A 103 1.97 6.01 1.49
N ASP A 104 1.88 6.28 0.20
CA ASP A 104 3.02 6.26 -0.73
C ASP A 104 2.86 7.37 -1.78
N LEU A 105 3.96 7.74 -2.42
CA LEU A 105 3.95 8.53 -3.64
C LEU A 105 4.32 7.60 -4.81
N ASN A 106 3.41 7.45 -5.75
CA ASN A 106 3.57 6.55 -6.90
C ASN A 106 3.51 7.31 -8.24
N ILE A 107 4.18 6.73 -9.22
CA ILE A 107 4.19 7.20 -10.61
C ILE A 107 3.46 6.15 -11.44
N TYR A 108 2.41 6.57 -12.13
CA TYR A 108 1.61 5.74 -13.02
C TYR A 108 1.86 6.13 -14.47
N SER A 109 2.23 5.16 -15.30
CA SER A 109 2.30 5.36 -16.74
C SER A 109 0.90 5.33 -17.37
N LEU A 110 0.61 6.27 -18.24
CA LEU A 110 -0.64 6.28 -18.97
C LEU A 110 -0.61 5.27 -20.12
N TYR A 111 -1.75 4.61 -20.35
CA TYR A 111 -1.87 3.64 -21.43
C TYR A 111 -1.71 4.32 -22.81
N ASN A 112 -0.84 3.77 -23.65
CA ASN A 112 -0.49 4.31 -24.98
C ASN A 112 0.02 5.77 -24.98
N SER A 113 0.68 6.23 -23.92
CA SER A 113 1.33 7.53 -23.81
C SER A 113 2.72 7.37 -23.20
N GLU A 114 3.59 8.32 -23.49
CA GLU A 114 4.87 8.48 -22.75
C GLU A 114 4.69 9.31 -21.47
N ASP A 115 3.49 9.84 -21.24
CA ASP A 115 3.19 10.64 -20.06
C ASP A 115 3.05 9.78 -18.82
N VAL A 116 3.31 10.41 -17.69
CA VAL A 116 3.18 9.81 -16.36
C VAL A 116 2.33 10.68 -15.47
N GLU A 117 1.67 10.07 -14.52
CA GLU A 117 0.91 10.76 -13.47
C GLU A 117 1.50 10.46 -12.09
N LEU A 118 1.67 11.52 -11.31
CA LEU A 118 2.05 11.44 -9.91
C LEU A 118 0.78 11.34 -9.06
N LYS A 119 0.69 10.31 -8.24
CA LYS A 119 -0.41 10.12 -7.30
C LYS A 119 0.13 9.91 -5.89
N PHE A 120 -0.45 10.64 -4.95
CA PHE A 120 -0.29 10.35 -3.54
C PHE A 120 -1.36 9.32 -3.17
N ASP A 121 -0.93 8.14 -2.76
CA ASP A 121 -1.80 7.02 -2.46
C ASP A 121 -1.98 6.87 -0.96
N VAL A 122 -3.23 6.67 -0.52
CA VAL A 122 -3.54 6.20 0.83
C VAL A 122 -4.33 4.91 0.71
N LYS A 123 -3.78 3.82 1.21
CA LYS A 123 -4.32 2.48 1.00
C LYS A 123 -4.49 1.69 2.28
N THR A 124 -5.47 0.82 2.27
CA THR A 124 -5.74 -0.09 3.37
C THR A 124 -6.37 -1.39 2.88
N LYS A 125 -6.38 -2.38 3.75
CA LYS A 125 -7.19 -3.59 3.64
C LYS A 125 -7.94 -3.80 4.95
N THR A 126 -9.22 -4.15 4.87
CA THR A 126 -10.05 -4.32 6.06
C THR A 126 -11.16 -5.34 5.82
N LEU A 127 -11.75 -5.85 6.87
CA LEU A 127 -12.97 -6.66 6.78
C LEU A 127 -14.18 -5.78 6.50
N ALA A 128 -15.17 -6.30 5.75
CA ALA A 128 -16.36 -5.54 5.36
C ALA A 128 -17.10 -4.92 6.55
N GLY A 129 -17.18 -5.62 7.69
CA GLY A 129 -17.81 -5.10 8.90
C GLY A 129 -17.02 -4.00 9.64
N ARG A 130 -15.77 -3.74 9.23
CA ARG A 130 -14.85 -2.77 9.86
C ARG A 130 -14.56 -1.54 8.99
N ILE A 131 -15.12 -1.48 7.80
CA ILE A 131 -14.82 -0.42 6.81
C ILE A 131 -15.06 0.99 7.35
N LYS A 132 -16.11 1.19 8.16
CA LYS A 132 -16.43 2.49 8.76
C LYS A 132 -15.33 3.01 9.68
N ASP A 133 -14.85 2.14 10.59
CA ASP A 133 -13.80 2.50 11.54
C ASP A 133 -12.48 2.71 10.81
N THR A 134 -12.18 1.86 9.83
CA THR A 134 -10.97 1.98 9.01
C THR A 134 -10.94 3.29 8.22
N VAL A 135 -12.04 3.69 7.57
CA VAL A 135 -12.11 4.96 6.83
C VAL A 135 -11.99 6.16 7.78
N ARG A 136 -12.55 6.08 9.00
CA ARG A 136 -12.35 7.10 10.03
C ARG A 136 -10.88 7.27 10.37
N LEU A 137 -10.16 6.15 10.60
CA LEU A 137 -8.72 6.19 10.89
C LEU A 137 -7.90 6.69 9.70
N MET A 138 -8.26 6.33 8.46
CA MET A 138 -7.62 6.90 7.27
C MET A 138 -7.77 8.43 7.23
N ALA A 139 -8.98 8.94 7.47
CA ALA A 139 -9.25 10.37 7.50
C ALA A 139 -8.50 11.06 8.65
N GLU A 140 -8.40 10.42 9.80
CA GLU A 140 -7.63 10.93 10.94
C GLU A 140 -6.15 11.04 10.60
N MET A 141 -5.55 9.98 10.04
CA MET A 141 -4.16 9.98 9.60
C MET A 141 -3.89 11.10 8.59
N MET A 142 -4.79 11.31 7.62
CA MET A 142 -4.58 12.28 6.55
C MET A 142 -4.75 13.72 7.01
N PHE A 143 -5.71 13.99 7.89
CA PHE A 143 -6.16 15.37 8.17
C PHE A 143 -5.90 15.83 9.61
N LYS A 144 -5.49 14.93 10.50
CA LYS A 144 -5.32 15.23 11.93
C LYS A 144 -3.93 14.89 12.46
N THR A 145 -3.03 14.41 11.62
CA THR A 145 -1.62 14.20 11.99
C THR A 145 -0.98 15.52 12.40
N VAL A 146 -0.25 15.52 13.51
CA VAL A 146 0.46 16.69 14.05
C VAL A 146 1.97 16.43 14.08
N PHE A 147 2.76 17.45 13.77
CA PHE A 147 4.23 17.37 13.67
C PHE A 147 4.91 18.21 14.76
N THR A 148 4.31 18.33 15.93
CA THR A 148 4.78 19.18 17.04
C THR A 148 5.87 18.53 17.87
N ASP A 149 5.94 17.19 17.93
CA ASP A 149 7.01 16.48 18.62
C ASP A 149 8.26 16.35 17.74
N GLU A 150 9.14 17.36 17.81
CA GLU A 150 10.40 17.34 17.06
C GLU A 150 11.32 16.17 17.43
N LYS A 151 11.29 15.70 18.67
CA LYS A 151 12.14 14.60 19.11
C LYS A 151 11.69 13.32 18.40
N HIS A 152 10.41 13.00 18.48
CA HIS A 152 9.84 11.82 17.82
C HIS A 152 10.00 11.91 16.30
N LEU A 153 9.77 13.06 15.69
CA LEU A 153 10.01 13.29 14.27
C LEU A 153 11.45 12.94 13.87
N ARG A 154 12.45 13.38 14.64
CA ARG A 154 13.87 13.07 14.40
C ARG A 154 14.15 11.57 14.53
N GLU A 155 13.50 10.88 15.46
CA GLU A 155 13.63 9.44 15.65
C GLU A 155 13.06 8.68 14.42
N VAL A 156 11.87 9.02 13.94
CA VAL A 156 11.25 8.44 12.74
C VAL A 156 12.12 8.67 11.49
N VAL A 157 12.68 9.88 11.34
CA VAL A 157 13.60 10.20 10.24
C VAL A 157 14.86 9.32 10.30
N ALA A 158 15.47 9.19 11.47
CA ALA A 158 16.69 8.41 11.65
C ALA A 158 16.44 6.93 11.36
N GLU A 159 15.33 6.38 11.83
CA GLU A 159 14.93 5.01 11.54
C GLU A 159 14.67 4.78 10.05
N THR A 160 13.91 5.67 9.41
CA THR A 160 13.63 5.60 7.98
C THR A 160 14.91 5.65 7.14
N ARG A 161 15.83 6.57 7.48
CA ARG A 161 17.15 6.64 6.85
C ARG A 161 17.92 5.33 6.99
N SER A 162 17.90 4.72 8.18
CA SER A 162 18.56 3.44 8.44
C SER A 162 17.95 2.32 7.60
N ARG A 163 16.64 2.21 7.56
CA ARG A 163 15.92 1.22 6.74
C ARG A 163 16.23 1.36 5.25
N LEU A 164 16.21 2.60 4.74
CA LEU A 164 16.55 2.87 3.33
C LEU A 164 17.99 2.48 3.02
N LYS A 165 18.94 2.78 3.92
CA LYS A 165 20.34 2.40 3.76
C LYS A 165 20.52 0.89 3.70
N VAL A 166 19.88 0.14 4.60
CA VAL A 166 19.89 -1.33 4.59
C VAL A 166 19.27 -1.87 3.31
N ARG A 167 18.14 -1.31 2.87
CA ARG A 167 17.46 -1.73 1.62
C ARG A 167 18.33 -1.51 0.39
N LEU A 168 19.01 -0.37 0.29
CA LEU A 168 19.94 -0.10 -0.81
C LEU A 168 21.13 -1.07 -0.81
N MET A 169 21.63 -1.44 0.38
CA MET A 169 22.75 -2.40 0.49
C MET A 169 22.32 -3.84 0.18
N SER A 170 21.09 -4.22 0.52
CA SER A 170 20.58 -5.59 0.34
C SER A 170 19.97 -5.84 -1.04
N ALA A 171 19.50 -4.81 -1.73
CA ALA A 171 18.82 -4.89 -3.03
C ALA A 171 19.57 -4.18 -4.16
N GLY A 172 20.80 -3.78 -3.93
CA GLY A 172 21.64 -3.06 -4.89
C GLY A 172 22.29 -3.97 -5.93
N HIS A 173 21.49 -4.59 -6.78
CA HIS A 173 21.95 -5.32 -7.97
C HIS A 173 21.60 -4.53 -9.21
#